data_d02e67cbeee90cf9f85ea3e92be923cc
#
_entry.id   d02e67cbeee90cf9f85ea3e92be923cc
#
_cell.length_a   1.000
_cell.length_b   1.000
_cell.length_c   1.000
_cell.angle_alpha   90.00
_cell.angle_beta   90.00
_cell.angle_gamma   90.00
#
_symmetry.space_group_name_H-M   'P 1'
#
loop_
_entity.id
_entity.type
_entity.pdbx_description
1 polymer ?
#
loop_
_entity_poly.entity_id
_entity_poly.type
_entity_poly.pdbx_seq_one_letter_code
_entity_poly.pdbx_strand_id
1 'polypeptide(L)'
;NKIIAYGNTKGRHYKLIPIANYNRKINVNDIKNSRQFLEDYILPNIESLPKNIYEIFEYSVGSLLNNVIDHADASSLYFKVFINYDEAHFIITDNGVGLFEKICNGLELSNPQMAAMELAKGSLTTDPQNHSGDELNTIIHLFDRVTIDSAKMTVAYRNDSNHWEINHSAHQKGTRIHLKISPKSDRTCANVFYKIFHKEKKKIRIPISLLNMPEKKVVNSRLHANNILRNIDNYKKIEFDFNKIDLISPAFADELARKTKEKNQ
;
A
#
# COMPACT_ATOMS: atom_id res chain seq x y z
N ASN A 1 8.95 31.38 11.30
CA ASN A 1 8.17 30.63 12.30
C ASN A 1 7.62 29.36 11.68
N LYS A 2 7.90 28.18 12.31
CA LYS A 2 7.47 26.86 11.81
C LYS A 2 6.21 26.33 12.53
N ILE A 3 5.75 27.05 13.56
CA ILE A 3 4.63 26.64 14.42
C ILE A 3 3.65 27.77 14.63
N ILE A 4 2.37 27.41 14.74
CA ILE A 4 1.26 28.29 15.16
C ILE A 4 0.74 27.79 16.50
N ALA A 5 0.49 28.72 17.44
CA ALA A 5 -0.13 28.42 18.71
C ALA A 5 -1.65 28.56 18.61
N TYR A 6 -2.38 27.63 19.19
CA TYR A 6 -3.83 27.63 19.33
C TYR A 6 -4.22 27.53 20.79
N GLY A 7 -5.32 28.19 21.16
CA GLY A 7 -5.86 28.21 22.54
C GLY A 7 -5.13 29.17 23.46
N ASN A 8 -5.72 29.39 24.64
CA ASN A 8 -5.24 30.30 25.65
C ASN A 8 -4.74 29.53 26.88
N THR A 9 -3.68 30.03 27.52
CA THR A 9 -3.14 29.57 28.81
C THR A 9 -3.04 28.02 28.94
N LYS A 10 -3.83 27.38 29.80
CA LYS A 10 -3.79 25.95 30.09
C LYS A 10 -4.19 25.02 28.92
N GLY A 11 -4.92 25.55 27.91
CA GLY A 11 -5.32 24.84 26.71
C GLY A 11 -4.46 25.15 25.48
N ARG A 12 -3.30 25.81 25.65
CA ARG A 12 -2.44 26.19 24.53
C ARG A 12 -1.74 24.98 23.94
N HIS A 13 -1.94 24.76 22.62
CA HIS A 13 -1.24 23.73 21.85
C HIS A 13 -0.63 24.35 20.61
N TYR A 14 0.39 23.66 20.06
CA TYR A 14 1.16 24.13 18.92
C TYR A 14 0.98 23.17 17.75
N LYS A 15 0.81 23.72 16.53
CA LYS A 15 0.79 22.92 15.30
C LYS A 15 1.88 23.43 14.35
N LEU A 16 2.46 22.51 13.59
CA LEU A 16 3.36 22.85 12.49
C LEU A 16 2.56 23.57 11.39
N ILE A 17 3.14 24.65 10.87
CA ILE A 17 2.57 25.36 9.72
C ILE A 17 2.73 24.49 8.49
N PRO A 18 1.67 24.24 7.70
CA PRO A 18 1.83 23.59 6.40
C PRO A 18 2.73 24.43 5.49
N ILE A 19 3.68 23.77 4.84
CA ILE A 19 4.49 24.34 3.74
C ILE A 19 3.67 24.27 2.46
N ALA A 20 2.96 23.14 2.24
CA ALA A 20 1.98 22.97 1.18
C ALA A 20 0.71 22.30 1.71
N ASN A 21 -0.44 22.74 1.25
CA ASN A 21 -1.73 22.12 1.52
C ASN A 21 -2.65 22.38 0.31
N TYR A 22 -2.61 21.46 -0.64
CA TYR A 22 -3.33 21.54 -1.88
C TYR A 22 -4.21 20.32 -2.08
N ASN A 23 -5.42 20.50 -2.58
CA ASN A 23 -6.29 19.39 -2.93
C ASN A 23 -7.16 19.76 -4.14
N ARG A 24 -7.56 18.73 -4.89
CA ARG A 24 -8.41 18.90 -6.05
C ARG A 24 -9.25 17.65 -6.31
N LYS A 25 -10.47 17.87 -6.79
CA LYS A 25 -11.33 16.82 -7.35
C LYS A 25 -11.50 17.09 -8.84
N ILE A 26 -11.41 16.06 -9.67
CA ILE A 26 -11.50 16.15 -11.12
C ILE A 26 -12.25 14.94 -11.68
N ASN A 27 -12.74 15.09 -12.91
CA ASN A 27 -13.24 13.97 -13.70
C ASN A 27 -12.04 13.26 -14.35
N VAL A 28 -11.97 11.92 -14.27
CA VAL A 28 -10.87 11.14 -14.84
C VAL A 28 -10.80 11.32 -16.35
N ASN A 29 -11.95 11.48 -17.03
CA ASN A 29 -12.01 11.70 -18.47
C ASN A 29 -11.38 13.04 -18.93
N ASP A 30 -11.21 14.00 -18.01
CA ASP A 30 -10.54 15.28 -18.30
C ASP A 30 -9.02 15.15 -18.31
N ILE A 31 -8.47 14.03 -17.82
CA ILE A 31 -7.03 13.75 -17.80
C ILE A 31 -6.62 13.13 -19.15
N LYS A 32 -6.21 13.98 -20.09
CA LYS A 32 -5.76 13.52 -21.40
C LYS A 32 -4.38 12.87 -21.40
N ASN A 33 -3.53 13.28 -20.46
CA ASN A 33 -2.16 12.82 -20.32
C ASN A 33 -1.76 12.87 -18.83
N SER A 34 -1.43 11.72 -18.26
CA SER A 34 -1.07 11.60 -16.85
C SER A 34 0.20 12.37 -16.48
N ARG A 35 1.19 12.40 -17.37
CA ARG A 35 2.44 13.14 -17.16
C ARG A 35 2.20 14.64 -17.12
N GLN A 36 1.46 15.18 -18.09
CA GLN A 36 1.08 16.59 -18.11
C GLN A 36 0.28 16.99 -16.88
N PHE A 37 -0.66 16.13 -16.47
CA PHE A 37 -1.45 16.36 -15.27
C PHE A 37 -0.59 16.40 -14.00
N LEU A 38 0.38 15.50 -13.88
CA LEU A 38 1.34 15.47 -12.78
C LEU A 38 2.14 16.78 -12.72
N GLU A 39 2.66 17.25 -13.86
CA GLU A 39 3.43 18.48 -14.00
C GLU A 39 2.62 19.74 -13.69
N ASP A 40 1.37 19.80 -14.14
CA ASP A 40 0.54 21.00 -13.97
C ASP A 40 -0.05 21.14 -12.54
N TYR A 41 -0.39 20.03 -11.89
CA TYR A 41 -1.20 20.07 -10.67
C TYR A 41 -0.54 19.52 -9.42
N ILE A 42 0.46 18.65 -9.54
CA ILE A 42 1.03 17.95 -8.39
C ILE A 42 2.46 18.42 -8.11
N LEU A 43 3.34 18.37 -9.11
CA LEU A 43 4.75 18.68 -8.91
C LEU A 43 5.00 20.11 -8.38
N PRO A 44 4.28 21.16 -8.80
CA PRO A 44 4.45 22.51 -8.22
C PRO A 44 4.17 22.58 -6.72
N ASN A 45 3.34 21.67 -6.21
CA ASN A 45 2.98 21.63 -4.79
C ASN A 45 3.96 20.84 -3.92
N ILE A 46 4.96 20.19 -4.53
CA ILE A 46 5.98 19.39 -3.82
C ILE A 46 7.41 19.87 -4.04
N GLU A 47 7.63 20.98 -4.75
CA GLU A 47 8.95 21.56 -5.04
C GLU A 47 9.77 21.89 -3.79
N SER A 48 9.11 22.14 -2.67
CA SER A 48 9.76 22.42 -1.38
C SER A 48 10.40 21.19 -0.72
N LEU A 49 10.17 20.00 -1.25
CA LEU A 49 10.72 18.76 -0.72
C LEU A 49 12.20 18.59 -1.13
N PRO A 50 13.01 17.92 -0.29
CA PRO A 50 14.35 17.49 -0.70
C PRO A 50 14.28 16.63 -1.97
N LYS A 51 15.32 16.73 -2.82
CA LYS A 51 15.36 16.09 -4.14
C LYS A 51 14.97 14.61 -4.13
N ASN A 52 15.53 13.84 -3.21
CA ASN A 52 15.23 12.41 -3.09
C ASN A 52 13.75 12.15 -2.76
N ILE A 53 13.13 12.97 -1.92
CA ILE A 53 11.72 12.85 -1.55
C ILE A 53 10.82 13.32 -2.70
N TYR A 54 11.20 14.39 -3.40
CA TYR A 54 10.54 14.83 -4.61
C TYR A 54 10.49 13.72 -5.67
N GLU A 55 11.62 13.07 -5.97
CA GLU A 55 11.72 11.95 -6.91
C GLU A 55 10.85 10.75 -6.49
N ILE A 56 10.78 10.45 -5.19
CA ILE A 56 9.89 9.41 -4.65
C ILE A 56 8.42 9.74 -4.92
N PHE A 57 8.00 10.99 -4.68
CA PHE A 57 6.63 11.41 -4.96
C PHE A 57 6.33 11.44 -6.45
N GLU A 58 7.21 11.98 -7.27
CA GLU A 58 7.06 12.03 -8.73
C GLU A 58 6.82 10.62 -9.31
N TYR A 59 7.69 9.66 -8.96
CA TYR A 59 7.54 8.27 -9.38
C TYR A 59 6.23 7.66 -8.88
N SER A 60 5.98 7.73 -7.57
CA SER A 60 4.87 7.02 -6.96
C SER A 60 3.51 7.58 -7.36
N VAL A 61 3.39 8.91 -7.42
CA VAL A 61 2.14 9.56 -7.81
C VAL A 61 1.85 9.37 -9.29
N GLY A 62 2.89 9.40 -10.14
CA GLY A 62 2.76 9.09 -11.56
C GLY A 62 2.23 7.68 -11.79
N SER A 63 2.80 6.68 -11.12
CA SER A 63 2.33 5.29 -11.20
C SER A 63 0.89 5.12 -10.66
N LEU A 64 0.57 5.72 -9.51
CA LEU A 64 -0.80 5.64 -8.97
C LEU A 64 -1.82 6.35 -9.86
N LEU A 65 -1.45 7.44 -10.52
CA LEU A 65 -2.31 8.15 -11.45
C LEU A 65 -2.61 7.29 -12.68
N ASN A 66 -1.58 6.63 -13.24
CA ASN A 66 -1.77 5.66 -14.32
C ASN A 66 -2.69 4.51 -13.90
N ASN A 67 -2.52 3.97 -12.70
CA ASN A 67 -3.40 2.91 -12.18
C ASN A 67 -4.87 3.34 -12.11
N VAL A 68 -5.15 4.62 -11.77
CA VAL A 68 -6.53 5.12 -11.78
C VAL A 68 -7.06 5.26 -13.20
N ILE A 69 -6.27 5.80 -14.13
CA ILE A 69 -6.69 6.04 -15.51
C ILE A 69 -6.92 4.73 -16.24
N ASP A 70 -5.98 3.78 -16.12
CA ASP A 70 -5.96 2.57 -16.95
C ASP A 70 -6.78 1.43 -16.34
N HIS A 71 -6.96 1.43 -15.01
CA HIS A 71 -7.41 0.24 -14.30
C HIS A 71 -8.58 0.43 -13.35
N ALA A 72 -8.88 1.63 -12.87
CA ALA A 72 -9.88 1.78 -11.80
C ALA A 72 -11.33 1.77 -12.28
N ASP A 73 -11.59 1.97 -13.57
CA ASP A 73 -12.93 2.24 -14.10
C ASP A 73 -13.64 3.39 -13.35
N ALA A 74 -12.86 4.40 -13.01
CA ALA A 74 -13.29 5.52 -12.20
C ALA A 74 -13.76 6.69 -13.06
N SER A 75 -14.80 7.38 -12.61
CA SER A 75 -15.25 8.65 -13.21
C SER A 75 -14.68 9.88 -12.51
N SER A 76 -14.28 9.76 -11.25
CA SER A 76 -13.72 10.88 -10.49
C SER A 76 -12.49 10.50 -9.70
N LEU A 77 -11.57 11.43 -9.62
CA LEU A 77 -10.34 11.39 -8.87
C LEU A 77 -10.29 12.58 -7.90
N TYR A 78 -9.94 12.32 -6.65
CA TYR A 78 -9.57 13.33 -5.67
C TYR A 78 -8.14 13.09 -5.23
N PHE A 79 -7.35 14.17 -5.12
CA PHE A 79 -6.04 14.08 -4.50
C PHE A 79 -5.79 15.23 -3.53
N LYS A 80 -4.89 14.98 -2.59
CA LYS A 80 -4.42 15.97 -1.61
C LYS A 80 -2.93 15.81 -1.38
N VAL A 81 -2.21 16.94 -1.44
CA VAL A 81 -0.84 17.12 -0.99
C VAL A 81 -0.86 17.88 0.32
N PHE A 82 -0.14 17.39 1.32
CA PHE A 82 0.07 18.10 2.57
C PHE A 82 1.53 17.92 2.99
N ILE A 83 2.23 19.03 3.21
CA ILE A 83 3.64 19.03 3.59
C ILE A 83 3.81 19.98 4.78
N ASN A 84 4.49 19.52 5.80
CA ASN A 84 5.03 20.33 6.89
C ASN A 84 6.50 19.92 7.15
N TYR A 85 7.08 20.41 8.23
CA TYR A 85 8.49 20.20 8.53
C TYR A 85 8.87 18.75 8.88
N ASP A 86 7.91 17.95 9.34
CA ASP A 86 8.15 16.57 9.80
C ASP A 86 7.52 15.52 8.89
N GLU A 87 6.49 15.90 8.12
CA GLU A 87 5.69 14.95 7.36
C GLU A 87 5.33 15.51 5.99
N ALA A 88 5.44 14.67 4.97
CA ALA A 88 4.90 14.87 3.64
C ALA A 88 3.89 13.76 3.35
N HIS A 89 2.67 14.16 2.97
CA HIS A 89 1.54 13.27 2.71
C HIS A 89 1.03 13.48 1.29
N PHE A 90 0.67 12.38 0.65
CA PHE A 90 -0.12 12.37 -0.55
C PHE A 90 -1.31 11.42 -0.38
N ILE A 91 -2.49 11.89 -0.70
CA ILE A 91 -3.71 11.08 -0.71
C ILE A 91 -4.27 11.10 -2.13
N ILE A 92 -4.55 9.93 -2.68
CA ILE A 92 -5.27 9.76 -3.93
C ILE A 92 -6.51 8.91 -3.65
N THR A 93 -7.66 9.31 -4.20
CA THR A 93 -8.92 8.60 -4.01
C THR A 93 -9.68 8.59 -5.32
N ASP A 94 -10.04 7.42 -5.78
CA ASP A 94 -10.93 7.21 -6.92
C ASP A 94 -12.30 6.65 -6.47
N ASN A 95 -13.26 6.68 -7.36
CA ASN A 95 -14.60 6.12 -7.15
C ASN A 95 -14.86 4.87 -8.03
N GLY A 96 -13.81 4.19 -8.44
CA GLY A 96 -13.86 3.04 -9.33
C GLY A 96 -14.28 1.74 -8.67
N VAL A 97 -13.82 0.62 -9.24
CA VAL A 97 -14.11 -0.74 -8.75
C VAL A 97 -13.51 -1.01 -7.39
N GLY A 98 -12.31 -0.49 -7.13
CA GLY A 98 -11.55 -0.77 -5.92
C GLY A 98 -10.42 -1.79 -6.14
N LEU A 99 -9.26 -1.48 -5.53
CA LEU A 99 -8.03 -2.25 -5.73
C LEU A 99 -8.19 -3.73 -5.34
N PHE A 100 -8.72 -3.99 -4.16
CA PHE A 100 -8.80 -5.36 -3.65
C PHE A 100 -9.87 -6.19 -4.37
N GLU A 101 -10.97 -5.57 -4.81
CA GLU A 101 -11.95 -6.22 -5.67
C GLU A 101 -11.36 -6.58 -7.04
N LYS A 102 -10.58 -5.66 -7.62
CA LYS A 102 -9.93 -5.91 -8.91
C LYS A 102 -8.91 -7.05 -8.82
N ILE A 103 -8.09 -7.07 -7.78
CA ILE A 103 -7.15 -8.16 -7.53
C ILE A 103 -7.88 -9.49 -7.31
N CYS A 104 -8.98 -9.49 -6.53
CA CYS A 104 -9.80 -10.69 -6.33
C CYS A 104 -10.31 -11.26 -7.64
N ASN A 105 -10.86 -10.40 -8.50
CA ASN A 105 -11.42 -10.82 -9.78
C ASN A 105 -10.33 -11.33 -10.73
N GLY A 106 -9.19 -10.61 -10.82
CA GLY A 106 -8.10 -10.97 -11.74
C GLY A 106 -7.34 -12.25 -11.34
N LEU A 107 -7.29 -12.56 -10.04
CA LEU A 107 -6.61 -13.76 -9.51
C LEU A 107 -7.59 -14.85 -9.03
N GLU A 108 -8.89 -14.69 -9.27
CA GLU A 108 -9.94 -15.62 -8.82
C GLU A 108 -9.84 -15.95 -7.33
N LEU A 109 -9.68 -14.92 -6.51
CA LEU A 109 -9.54 -15.07 -5.05
C LEU A 109 -10.93 -15.09 -4.39
N SER A 110 -11.03 -15.76 -3.24
CA SER A 110 -12.31 -15.96 -2.55
C SER A 110 -12.81 -14.73 -1.78
N ASN A 111 -11.92 -13.80 -1.45
CA ASN A 111 -12.29 -12.59 -0.70
C ASN A 111 -11.17 -11.52 -0.75
N PRO A 112 -11.49 -10.24 -0.43
CA PRO A 112 -10.53 -9.14 -0.44
C PRO A 112 -9.34 -9.28 0.50
N GLN A 113 -9.45 -10.01 1.61
CA GLN A 113 -8.33 -10.27 2.51
C GLN A 113 -7.23 -11.10 1.83
N MET A 114 -7.62 -12.02 0.93
CA MET A 114 -6.66 -12.76 0.11
C MET A 114 -5.92 -11.83 -0.85
N ALA A 115 -6.59 -10.83 -1.41
CA ALA A 115 -5.94 -9.81 -2.25
C ALA A 115 -4.92 -8.98 -1.45
N ALA A 116 -5.24 -8.60 -0.21
CA ALA A 116 -4.29 -7.93 0.68
C ALA A 116 -3.08 -8.83 1.02
N MET A 117 -3.29 -10.14 1.18
CA MET A 117 -2.22 -11.10 1.38
C MET A 117 -1.30 -11.22 0.16
N GLU A 118 -1.87 -11.31 -1.06
CA GLU A 118 -1.08 -11.34 -2.30
C GLU A 118 -0.26 -10.04 -2.46
N LEU A 119 -0.84 -8.89 -2.13
CA LEU A 119 -0.13 -7.62 -2.12
C LEU A 119 1.06 -7.64 -1.15
N ALA A 120 0.88 -8.19 0.06
CA ALA A 120 1.95 -8.27 1.06
C ALA A 120 3.08 -9.24 0.67
N LYS A 121 2.82 -10.20 -0.21
CA LYS A 121 3.84 -11.08 -0.78
C LYS A 121 4.71 -10.37 -1.84
N GLY A 122 4.25 -9.24 -2.38
CA GLY A 122 4.90 -8.52 -3.47
C GLY A 122 4.69 -9.17 -4.84
N SER A 123 5.18 -8.54 -5.90
CA SER A 123 5.09 -9.03 -7.29
C SER A 123 3.66 -9.41 -7.70
N LEU A 124 2.73 -8.50 -7.45
CA LEU A 124 1.32 -8.69 -7.74
C LEU A 124 0.96 -8.02 -9.06
N THR A 125 0.56 -8.82 -10.06
CA THR A 125 -0.04 -8.30 -11.29
C THR A 125 -1.23 -9.15 -11.72
N THR A 126 -2.27 -8.48 -12.17
CA THR A 126 -3.42 -9.09 -12.87
C THR A 126 -3.22 -9.09 -14.38
N ASP A 127 -2.17 -8.42 -14.86
CA ASP A 127 -1.77 -8.36 -16.26
C ASP A 127 -0.25 -8.58 -16.40
N PRO A 128 0.23 -9.85 -16.35
CA PRO A 128 1.65 -10.18 -16.43
C PRO A 128 2.33 -9.83 -17.76
N GLN A 129 1.55 -9.58 -18.82
CA GLN A 129 2.09 -9.27 -20.15
C GLN A 129 2.51 -7.80 -20.25
N ASN A 130 1.82 -6.90 -19.55
CA ASN A 130 2.04 -5.47 -19.65
C ASN A 130 2.68 -4.87 -18.37
N HIS A 131 2.56 -5.55 -17.22
CA HIS A 131 3.01 -5.05 -15.93
C HIS A 131 3.80 -6.10 -15.14
N SER A 132 4.95 -5.72 -14.59
CA SER A 132 5.77 -6.59 -13.72
C SER A 132 5.10 -6.89 -12.37
N GLY A 133 4.08 -6.12 -11.98
CA GLY A 133 3.42 -6.20 -10.68
C GLY A 133 4.24 -5.67 -9.51
N ASP A 134 5.42 -5.13 -9.78
CA ASP A 134 6.34 -4.66 -8.75
C ASP A 134 6.11 -3.18 -8.38
N GLU A 135 5.33 -2.43 -9.18
CA GLU A 135 5.15 -0.99 -8.97
C GLU A 135 4.51 -0.65 -7.63
N LEU A 136 3.36 -1.26 -7.32
CA LEU A 136 2.68 -1.00 -6.05
C LEU A 136 3.51 -1.50 -4.86
N ASN A 137 4.18 -2.64 -5.00
CA ASN A 137 5.13 -3.14 -4.01
C ASN A 137 6.30 -2.17 -3.80
N THR A 138 6.82 -1.60 -4.87
CA THR A 138 7.87 -0.58 -4.82
C THR A 138 7.39 0.67 -4.08
N ILE A 139 6.20 1.19 -4.41
CA ILE A 139 5.60 2.33 -3.74
C ILE A 139 5.45 2.08 -2.24
N ILE A 140 4.96 0.90 -1.85
CA ILE A 140 4.81 0.51 -0.44
C ILE A 140 6.13 0.63 0.33
N HIS A 141 7.25 0.27 -0.29
CA HIS A 141 8.57 0.32 0.36
C HIS A 141 9.27 1.68 0.25
N LEU A 142 8.79 2.58 -0.61
CA LEU A 142 9.32 3.95 -0.72
C LEU A 142 8.88 4.86 0.42
N PHE A 143 7.75 4.60 1.08
CA PHE A 143 7.17 5.45 2.12
C PHE A 143 7.37 4.87 3.52
N ASP A 144 7.29 5.72 4.55
CA ASP A 144 7.34 5.30 5.95
C ASP A 144 6.06 4.55 6.33
N ARG A 145 4.94 5.02 5.79
CA ARG A 145 3.64 4.38 5.95
C ARG A 145 2.83 4.52 4.66
N VAL A 146 2.22 3.42 4.24
CA VAL A 146 1.21 3.37 3.18
C VAL A 146 -0.07 2.81 3.76
N THR A 147 -1.19 3.46 3.48
CA THR A 147 -2.52 2.99 3.88
C THR A 147 -3.41 2.91 2.65
N ILE A 148 -4.07 1.78 2.46
CA ILE A 148 -4.96 1.51 1.33
C ILE A 148 -6.34 1.17 1.88
N ASP A 149 -7.33 2.01 1.56
CA ASP A 149 -8.73 1.76 1.84
C ASP A 149 -9.41 1.29 0.56
N SER A 150 -9.94 0.09 0.57
CA SER A 150 -10.71 -0.52 -0.53
C SER A 150 -11.50 -1.72 0.02
N ALA A 151 -12.59 -2.13 -0.64
CA ALA A 151 -13.41 -3.27 -0.22
C ALA A 151 -13.85 -3.21 1.26
N LYS A 152 -14.17 -2.03 1.76
CA LYS A 152 -14.55 -1.76 3.17
C LYS A 152 -13.48 -2.15 4.20
N MET A 153 -12.25 -2.31 3.78
CA MET A 153 -11.12 -2.57 4.66
C MET A 153 -9.98 -1.57 4.45
N THR A 154 -9.25 -1.31 5.51
CA THR A 154 -8.00 -0.55 5.52
C THR A 154 -6.86 -1.53 5.68
N VAL A 155 -5.96 -1.55 4.72
CA VAL A 155 -4.68 -2.27 4.82
C VAL A 155 -3.56 -1.25 4.93
N ALA A 156 -2.73 -1.37 5.95
CA ALA A 156 -1.61 -0.46 6.16
C ALA A 156 -0.29 -1.21 6.30
N TYR A 157 0.76 -0.61 5.74
CA TYR A 157 2.13 -1.07 5.90
C TYR A 157 2.97 0.02 6.57
N ARG A 158 3.78 -0.38 7.54
CA ARG A 158 4.79 0.45 8.20
C ARG A 158 6.18 -0.07 7.88
N ASN A 159 6.99 0.77 7.27
CA ASN A 159 8.32 0.39 6.81
C ASN A 159 9.33 0.21 7.95
N ASP A 160 9.25 1.03 9.00
CA ASP A 160 10.14 0.99 10.17
C ASP A 160 10.11 -0.36 10.90
N SER A 161 8.92 -0.94 11.02
CA SER A 161 8.67 -2.21 11.70
C SER A 161 8.45 -3.40 10.76
N ASN A 162 8.45 -3.14 9.43
CA ASN A 162 8.07 -4.13 8.42
C ASN A 162 6.75 -4.83 8.78
N HIS A 163 5.75 -4.03 9.16
CA HIS A 163 4.51 -4.51 9.77
C HIS A 163 3.29 -4.17 8.93
N TRP A 164 2.43 -5.18 8.71
CA TRP A 164 1.15 -5.05 8.05
C TRP A 164 0.00 -5.04 9.06
N GLU A 165 -0.99 -4.22 8.80
CA GLU A 165 -2.21 -4.11 9.59
C GLU A 165 -3.43 -4.17 8.68
N ILE A 166 -4.51 -4.79 9.17
CA ILE A 166 -5.82 -4.77 8.54
C ILE A 166 -6.86 -4.28 9.54
N ASN A 167 -7.79 -3.44 9.08
CA ASN A 167 -8.89 -2.90 9.89
C ASN A 167 -10.12 -2.68 8.99
N HIS A 168 -11.27 -2.46 9.62
CA HIS A 168 -12.45 -1.98 8.90
C HIS A 168 -12.23 -0.56 8.37
N SER A 169 -12.79 -0.28 7.20
CA SER A 169 -12.79 1.05 6.61
C SER A 169 -14.20 1.57 6.41
N ALA A 170 -14.38 2.87 6.66
CA ALA A 170 -15.60 3.57 6.28
C ALA A 170 -15.65 3.88 4.78
N HIS A 171 -14.55 3.70 4.05
CA HIS A 171 -14.47 3.92 2.60
C HIS A 171 -15.29 2.86 1.87
N GLN A 172 -16.31 3.28 1.11
CA GLN A 172 -17.32 2.38 0.58
C GLN A 172 -17.09 1.96 -0.86
N LYS A 173 -16.46 2.81 -1.68
CA LYS A 173 -16.34 2.60 -3.13
C LYS A 173 -15.01 3.11 -3.66
N GLY A 174 -14.40 2.36 -4.59
CA GLY A 174 -13.12 2.70 -5.19
C GLY A 174 -11.94 2.43 -4.27
N THR A 175 -10.86 3.15 -4.49
CA THR A 175 -9.63 3.03 -3.70
C THR A 175 -9.23 4.39 -3.15
N ARG A 176 -8.76 4.40 -1.91
CA ARG A 176 -8.02 5.53 -1.34
C ARG A 176 -6.65 5.06 -0.88
N ILE A 177 -5.60 5.67 -1.42
CA ILE A 177 -4.22 5.41 -1.01
C ILE A 177 -3.67 6.65 -0.32
N HIS A 178 -3.13 6.47 0.86
CA HIS A 178 -2.45 7.50 1.63
C HIS A 178 -0.99 7.13 1.81
N LEU A 179 -0.12 7.94 1.25
CA LEU A 179 1.33 7.85 1.33
C LEU A 179 1.85 8.86 2.35
N LYS A 180 2.73 8.41 3.24
CA LYS A 180 3.36 9.26 4.26
C LYS A 180 4.86 8.99 4.32
N ILE A 181 5.67 10.06 4.28
CA ILE A 181 7.13 10.01 4.44
C ILE A 181 7.63 11.24 5.17
N SER A 182 8.72 11.09 5.94
CA SER A 182 9.42 12.23 6.51
C SER A 182 10.22 12.96 5.42
N PRO A 183 10.14 14.30 5.32
CA PRO A 183 11.03 15.07 4.45
C PRO A 183 12.52 14.91 4.83
N LYS A 184 12.81 14.39 6.01
CA LYS A 184 14.18 14.15 6.51
C LYS A 184 14.69 12.74 6.20
N SER A 185 13.91 11.91 5.51
CA SER A 185 14.31 10.55 5.13
C SER A 185 15.46 10.59 4.13
N ASP A 186 16.42 9.69 4.31
CA ASP A 186 17.55 9.44 3.39
C ASP A 186 17.22 8.44 2.28
N ARG A 187 15.98 7.96 2.24
CA ARG A 187 15.50 6.99 1.26
C ARG A 187 15.53 7.57 -0.15
N THR A 188 15.92 6.74 -1.13
CA THR A 188 15.93 7.09 -2.55
C THR A 188 15.24 6.00 -3.37
N CYS A 189 14.71 6.37 -4.54
CA CYS A 189 14.17 5.39 -5.50
C CYS A 189 15.21 4.32 -5.84
N ALA A 190 16.45 4.72 -6.13
CA ALA A 190 17.54 3.82 -6.51
C ALA A 190 17.80 2.75 -5.44
N ASN A 191 17.87 3.13 -4.15
CA ASN A 191 18.11 2.20 -3.06
C ASN A 191 16.97 1.19 -2.86
N VAL A 192 15.73 1.62 -3.03
CA VAL A 192 14.56 0.75 -2.90
C VAL A 192 14.44 -0.16 -4.11
N PHE A 193 14.62 0.36 -5.33
CA PHE A 193 14.64 -0.43 -6.56
C PHE A 193 15.72 -1.52 -6.50
N TYR A 194 16.94 -1.15 -6.10
CA TYR A 194 18.01 -2.15 -5.93
C TYR A 194 17.61 -3.27 -4.96
N LYS A 195 17.01 -2.92 -3.83
CA LYS A 195 16.54 -3.91 -2.85
C LYS A 195 15.43 -4.81 -3.39
N ILE A 196 14.52 -4.31 -4.20
CA ILE A 196 13.39 -5.08 -4.73
C ILE A 196 13.83 -5.95 -5.91
N PHE A 197 14.55 -5.38 -6.88
CA PHE A 197 14.85 -6.04 -8.14
C PHE A 197 16.15 -6.89 -8.12
N HIS A 198 17.13 -6.55 -7.27
CA HIS A 198 18.41 -7.27 -7.18
C HIS A 198 18.54 -8.20 -5.97
N LYS A 199 17.63 -8.13 -5.01
CA LYS A 199 17.55 -9.22 -4.03
C LYS A 199 17.12 -10.48 -4.78
N GLU A 200 17.99 -11.50 -4.83
CA GLU A 200 17.51 -12.86 -4.98
C GLU A 200 16.33 -12.99 -4.02
N LYS A 201 15.17 -13.47 -4.48
CA LYS A 201 13.98 -13.68 -3.65
C LYS A 201 14.26 -14.77 -2.60
N LYS A 202 15.22 -14.48 -1.69
CA LYS A 202 15.74 -15.47 -0.72
C LYS A 202 14.80 -15.67 0.45
N LYS A 203 14.09 -14.61 0.85
CA LYS A 203 13.25 -14.63 2.03
C LYS A 203 11.99 -13.79 1.85
N ILE A 204 10.85 -14.37 2.24
CA ILE A 204 9.56 -13.65 2.36
C ILE A 204 9.02 -13.81 3.78
N ARG A 205 8.40 -12.76 4.32
CA ARG A 205 7.61 -12.79 5.55
C ARG A 205 6.15 -12.59 5.20
N ILE A 206 5.32 -13.56 5.54
CA ILE A 206 3.89 -13.59 5.22
C ILE A 206 3.08 -13.27 6.48
N PRO A 207 2.41 -12.11 6.55
CA PRO A 207 1.64 -11.69 7.73
C PRO A 207 0.28 -12.41 7.74
N ILE A 208 0.16 -13.47 8.55
CA ILE A 208 -1.05 -14.30 8.63
C ILE A 208 -2.27 -13.51 9.13
N SER A 209 -2.03 -12.43 9.89
CA SER A 209 -3.09 -11.55 10.37
C SER A 209 -3.92 -10.89 9.25
N LEU A 210 -3.39 -10.78 8.04
CA LEU A 210 -4.13 -10.24 6.88
C LEU A 210 -5.26 -11.17 6.37
N LEU A 211 -5.27 -12.44 6.78
CA LEU A 211 -6.34 -13.38 6.41
C LEU A 211 -7.68 -13.06 7.08
N ASN A 212 -7.66 -12.33 8.19
CA ASN A 212 -8.83 -12.08 9.01
C ASN A 212 -8.93 -10.61 9.39
N MET A 213 -10.16 -10.13 9.55
CA MET A 213 -10.42 -8.85 10.20
C MET A 213 -10.00 -8.90 11.69
N PRO A 214 -9.68 -7.75 12.32
CA PRO A 214 -9.07 -7.70 13.66
C PRO A 214 -9.82 -8.46 14.77
N GLU A 215 -11.12 -8.56 14.67
CA GLU A 215 -11.97 -9.28 15.63
C GLU A 215 -11.90 -10.82 15.49
N LYS A 216 -11.43 -11.31 14.33
CA LYS A 216 -11.27 -12.74 14.04
C LYS A 216 -9.81 -13.15 14.12
N LYS A 217 -9.34 -13.44 15.33
CA LYS A 217 -7.95 -13.83 15.57
C LYS A 217 -7.68 -15.33 15.45
N VAL A 218 -8.60 -16.07 14.82
CA VAL A 218 -8.54 -17.52 14.64
C VAL A 218 -8.43 -17.85 13.17
N VAL A 219 -7.42 -18.63 12.80
CA VAL A 219 -7.24 -19.15 11.44
C VAL A 219 -7.56 -20.63 11.41
N ASN A 220 -8.64 -21.01 10.74
CA ASN A 220 -9.23 -22.36 10.87
C ASN A 220 -9.41 -23.11 9.54
N SER A 221 -9.06 -22.55 8.40
CA SER A 221 -9.38 -23.14 7.10
C SER A 221 -8.14 -23.71 6.39
N ARG A 222 -8.25 -24.95 5.86
CA ARG A 222 -7.28 -25.52 4.91
C ARG A 222 -7.11 -24.64 3.66
N LEU A 223 -8.19 -23.99 3.22
CA LEU A 223 -8.15 -23.07 2.09
C LEU A 223 -7.21 -21.89 2.37
N HIS A 224 -7.20 -21.37 3.61
CA HIS A 224 -6.27 -20.33 4.01
C HIS A 224 -4.81 -20.79 3.87
N ALA A 225 -4.48 -22.02 4.30
CA ALA A 225 -3.14 -22.57 4.15
C ALA A 225 -2.71 -22.67 2.67
N ASN A 226 -3.60 -23.17 1.80
CA ASN A 226 -3.36 -23.26 0.37
C ASN A 226 -3.12 -21.88 -0.27
N ASN A 227 -3.91 -20.90 0.09
CA ASN A 227 -3.78 -19.54 -0.43
C ASN A 227 -2.49 -18.84 0.04
N ILE A 228 -2.08 -19.06 1.30
CA ILE A 228 -0.80 -18.55 1.81
C ILE A 228 0.37 -19.06 0.97
N LEU A 229 0.34 -20.32 0.57
CA LEU A 229 1.41 -20.99 -0.18
C LEU A 229 1.34 -20.78 -1.70
N ARG A 230 0.38 -20.00 -2.18
CA ARG A 230 0.29 -19.60 -3.59
C ARG A 230 1.40 -18.61 -3.93
N ASN A 231 2.00 -18.73 -5.11
CA ASN A 231 3.00 -17.79 -5.65
C ASN A 231 4.27 -17.58 -4.80
N ILE A 232 4.68 -18.59 -4.00
CA ILE A 232 5.86 -18.50 -3.13
C ILE A 232 7.03 -19.35 -3.59
N ASP A 233 6.93 -20.03 -4.73
CA ASP A 233 7.94 -21.02 -5.21
C ASP A 233 9.31 -20.40 -5.48
N ASN A 234 9.35 -19.10 -5.76
CA ASN A 234 10.59 -18.35 -6.02
C ASN A 234 11.37 -17.98 -4.75
N TYR A 235 10.84 -18.25 -3.54
CA TYR A 235 11.47 -17.85 -2.29
C TYR A 235 12.19 -19.06 -1.64
N LYS A 236 13.47 -18.87 -1.29
CA LYS A 236 14.27 -19.88 -0.59
C LYS A 236 13.93 -20.04 0.90
N LYS A 237 13.39 -18.98 1.51
CA LYS A 237 12.99 -18.97 2.93
C LYS A 237 11.65 -18.26 3.09
N ILE A 238 10.73 -18.96 3.75
CA ILE A 238 9.39 -18.42 4.06
C ILE A 238 9.29 -18.32 5.58
N GLU A 239 8.87 -17.14 6.03
CA GLU A 239 8.59 -16.84 7.44
C GLU A 239 7.11 -16.50 7.57
N PHE A 240 6.36 -17.32 8.30
CA PHE A 240 4.96 -17.05 8.62
C PHE A 240 4.89 -16.21 9.89
N ASP A 241 4.33 -15.00 9.77
CA ASP A 241 4.15 -14.08 10.90
C ASP A 241 2.75 -14.24 11.49
N PHE A 242 2.67 -14.88 12.65
CA PHE A 242 1.43 -15.09 13.40
C PHE A 242 1.13 -13.98 14.40
N ASN A 243 1.79 -12.84 14.31
CA ASN A 243 1.48 -11.70 15.17
C ASN A 243 0.00 -11.34 15.06
N LYS A 244 -0.67 -11.11 16.21
CA LYS A 244 -2.12 -10.86 16.32
C LYS A 244 -3.03 -12.06 15.96
N ILE A 245 -2.49 -13.26 15.84
CA ILE A 245 -3.27 -14.50 15.73
C ILE A 245 -3.22 -15.22 17.08
N ASP A 246 -4.40 -15.45 17.68
CA ASP A 246 -4.49 -16.09 18.99
C ASP A 246 -4.58 -17.61 18.87
N LEU A 247 -5.15 -18.13 17.78
CA LEU A 247 -5.37 -19.56 17.58
C LEU A 247 -5.34 -19.97 16.11
N ILE A 248 -4.71 -21.11 15.84
CA ILE A 248 -4.80 -21.80 14.54
C ILE A 248 -5.44 -23.18 14.75
N SER A 249 -6.28 -23.61 13.79
CA SER A 249 -6.87 -24.93 13.86
C SER A 249 -5.86 -26.04 13.47
N PRO A 250 -6.04 -27.28 13.97
CA PRO A 250 -5.25 -28.42 13.50
C PRO A 250 -5.31 -28.58 11.98
N ALA A 251 -6.49 -28.41 11.38
CA ALA A 251 -6.67 -28.53 9.92
C ALA A 251 -5.85 -27.51 9.12
N PHE A 252 -5.72 -26.28 9.63
CA PHE A 252 -4.85 -25.26 9.03
C PHE A 252 -3.38 -25.60 9.20
N ALA A 253 -2.98 -25.98 10.43
CA ALA A 253 -1.58 -26.30 10.75
C ALA A 253 -1.08 -27.51 9.97
N ASP A 254 -1.86 -28.58 9.89
CA ASP A 254 -1.54 -29.79 9.14
C ASP A 254 -1.36 -29.50 7.64
N GLU A 255 -2.30 -28.76 7.05
CA GLU A 255 -2.24 -28.43 5.63
C GLU A 255 -1.05 -27.54 5.31
N LEU A 256 -0.75 -26.55 6.17
CA LEU A 256 0.41 -25.68 6.01
C LEU A 256 1.70 -26.48 6.09
N ALA A 257 1.85 -27.38 7.09
CA ALA A 257 3.01 -28.21 7.27
C ALA A 257 3.20 -29.21 6.12
N ARG A 258 2.11 -29.87 5.69
CA ARG A 258 2.12 -30.84 4.59
C ARG A 258 2.59 -30.19 3.29
N LYS A 259 1.97 -29.08 2.90
CA LYS A 259 2.29 -28.36 1.67
C LYS A 259 3.69 -27.74 1.67
N THR A 260 4.16 -27.29 2.83
CA THR A 260 5.52 -26.75 2.94
C THR A 260 6.56 -27.87 2.76
N LYS A 261 6.30 -29.08 3.25
CA LYS A 261 7.18 -30.25 3.03
C LYS A 261 7.20 -30.67 1.56
N GLU A 262 6.04 -30.70 0.89
CA GLU A 262 5.93 -31.05 -0.53
C GLU A 262 6.74 -30.09 -1.43
N LYS A 263 6.81 -28.81 -1.07
CA LYS A 263 7.58 -27.80 -1.82
C LYS A 263 9.08 -27.82 -1.55
N ASN A 264 9.54 -28.44 -0.47
CA ASN A 264 10.96 -28.56 -0.11
C ASN A 264 11.60 -29.87 -0.63
N GLN A 265 10.86 -30.70 -1.37
CA GLN A 265 11.35 -31.85 -2.10
C GLN A 265 11.57 -31.50 -3.58
#